data_b59b50531a0859bbf5f29a00f7de91fb
#
_entry.id   b59b50531a0859bbf5f29a00f7de91fb
#
_cell.length_a   1.000
_cell.length_b   1.000
_cell.length_c   1.000
_cell.angle_alpha   90.00
_cell.angle_beta   90.00
_cell.angle_gamma   90.00
#
_symmetry.space_group_name_H-M   'P 1'
#
loop_
_entity.id
_entity.type
_entity.pdbx_description
1 polymer ?
#
loop_
_entity_poly.entity_id
_entity_poly.type
_entity_poly.pdbx_seq_one_letter_code
_entity_poly.pdbx_strand_id
1 'polypeptide(L)'
;LGDVYKRQVYTSRDAAHKRIKQLIDEGGELPFEIDGATIYYAGPTGTKEGMAIGSCGPTTSGRMDPYAPLLLDMGLSAMIGKGERKPAVVDAIKRNGAVYFCAIGGAGALACQCITECEVIAFEDLGCESVKKLTFDKFPLIVAIDAVGGNIFETGRKQYAEV
;
A
#
# COMPACT_ATOMS: atom_id res chain seq x y z
N LEU A 1 -9.31 -20.47 -0.54
CA LEU A 1 -9.65 -19.26 0.21
C LEU A 1 -9.14 -19.47 1.63
N GLY A 2 -7.88 -19.09 1.88
CA GLY A 2 -7.34 -19.12 3.22
C GLY A 2 -7.99 -18.05 4.08
N ASP A 3 -8.30 -18.37 5.33
CA ASP A 3 -8.65 -17.40 6.35
C ASP A 3 -7.62 -16.28 6.33
N VAL A 4 -8.08 -15.06 6.00
CA VAL A 4 -7.26 -13.87 6.12
C VAL A 4 -7.23 -13.56 7.62
N TYR A 5 -6.32 -14.23 8.33
CA TYR A 5 -5.96 -13.81 9.68
C TYR A 5 -5.68 -12.32 9.65
N LYS A 6 -6.07 -11.61 10.71
CA LYS A 6 -5.86 -10.18 10.93
C LYS A 6 -4.48 -9.74 10.43
N ARG A 7 -4.39 -9.40 9.14
CA ARG A 7 -3.13 -8.97 8.55
C ARG A 7 -2.90 -7.53 8.96
N GLN A 8 -1.78 -7.30 9.60
CA GLN A 8 -1.28 -5.96 9.85
C GLN A 8 -0.86 -5.36 8.53
N VAL A 9 -1.36 -4.15 8.26
CA VAL A 9 -1.03 -3.38 7.07
C VAL A 9 -0.47 -2.04 7.53
N TYR A 10 0.62 -1.60 6.94
CA TYR A 10 1.25 -0.33 7.29
C TYR A 10 0.86 0.75 6.30
N THR A 11 0.55 1.97 6.77
CA THR A 11 0.37 3.09 5.85
C THR A 11 1.71 3.73 5.56
N SER A 12 1.95 4.07 4.29
CA SER A 12 3.08 4.91 3.90
C SER A 12 2.77 5.65 2.61
N ARG A 13 2.99 6.96 2.60
CA ARG A 13 2.85 7.82 1.43
C ARG A 13 4.18 8.51 1.13
N ASP A 14 4.13 9.57 0.34
CA ASP A 14 5.30 10.25 -0.23
C ASP A 14 6.35 10.63 0.81
N ALA A 15 5.95 11.36 1.86
CA ALA A 15 6.88 11.82 2.89
C ALA A 15 7.43 10.66 3.74
N ALA A 16 6.57 9.69 4.09
CA ALA A 16 6.99 8.51 4.83
C ALA A 16 7.94 7.63 4.01
N HIS A 17 7.64 7.37 2.72
CA HIS A 17 8.55 6.62 1.84
C HIS A 17 9.91 7.30 1.70
N LYS A 18 9.93 8.63 1.55
CA LYS A 18 11.19 9.38 1.49
C LYS A 18 12.03 9.19 2.76
N ARG A 19 11.39 9.25 3.93
CA ARG A 19 12.05 9.08 5.23
C ARG A 19 12.51 7.63 5.45
N ILE A 20 11.69 6.64 5.07
CA ILE A 20 12.09 5.21 5.09
C ILE A 20 13.33 4.99 4.22
N LYS A 21 13.32 5.52 2.98
CA LYS A 21 14.49 5.42 2.10
C LYS A 21 15.73 6.05 2.72
N GLN A 22 15.60 7.23 3.31
CA GLN A 22 16.72 7.88 4.00
C GLN A 22 17.28 7.00 5.14
N LEU A 23 16.41 6.40 5.96
CA LEU A 23 16.84 5.47 7.01
C LEU A 23 17.57 4.24 6.43
N ILE A 24 17.09 3.71 5.31
CA ILE A 24 17.78 2.60 4.61
C ILE A 24 19.17 3.02 4.16
N ASP A 25 19.30 4.20 3.52
CA ASP A 25 20.57 4.70 3.02
C ASP A 25 21.59 4.98 4.16
N GLU A 26 21.09 5.38 5.33
CA GLU A 26 21.90 5.68 6.53
C GLU A 26 22.13 4.45 7.42
N GLY A 27 21.54 3.31 7.11
CA GLY A 27 21.60 2.10 7.95
C GLY A 27 20.89 2.26 9.30
N GLY A 28 19.87 3.12 9.35
CA GLY A 28 19.06 3.39 10.53
C GLY A 28 17.99 2.33 10.77
N GLU A 29 17.36 2.38 11.95
CA GLU A 29 16.26 1.49 12.33
C GLU A 29 14.98 1.85 11.56
N LEU A 30 14.36 0.85 10.95
CA LEU A 30 13.12 1.03 10.20
C LEU A 30 11.90 0.99 11.12
N PRO A 31 10.82 1.71 10.78
CA PRO A 31 9.62 1.78 11.62
C PRO A 31 8.87 0.45 11.75
N PHE A 32 9.11 -0.47 10.85
CA PHE A 32 8.57 -1.84 10.85
C PHE A 32 9.44 -2.74 9.97
N GLU A 33 9.33 -4.05 10.18
CA GLU A 33 9.99 -5.04 9.33
C GLU A 33 9.36 -5.03 7.94
N ILE A 34 10.20 -4.85 6.91
CA ILE A 34 9.74 -4.78 5.51
C ILE A 34 9.44 -6.17 4.96
N ASP A 35 10.23 -7.18 5.35
CA ASP A 35 10.04 -8.55 4.89
C ASP A 35 8.67 -9.09 5.31
N GLY A 36 7.93 -9.60 4.35
CA GLY A 36 6.57 -10.07 4.53
C GLY A 36 5.50 -8.98 4.73
N ALA A 37 5.88 -7.71 4.82
CA ALA A 37 4.94 -6.62 5.09
C ALA A 37 4.00 -6.33 3.90
N THR A 38 2.89 -5.66 4.23
CA THR A 38 1.97 -5.05 3.27
C THR A 38 1.89 -3.55 3.54
N ILE A 39 2.05 -2.74 2.50
CA ILE A 39 1.93 -1.27 2.60
C ILE A 39 0.67 -0.79 1.88
N TYR A 40 -0.15 -0.02 2.59
CA TYR A 40 -1.28 0.71 2.02
C TYR A 40 -0.90 2.17 1.79
N TYR A 41 -0.97 2.60 0.54
CA TYR A 41 -0.68 3.97 0.14
C TYR A 41 -1.87 4.88 0.48
N ALA A 42 -1.99 5.22 1.75
CA ALA A 42 -3.08 6.03 2.27
C ALA A 42 -2.59 7.06 3.28
N GLY A 43 -3.30 8.18 3.34
CA GLY A 43 -3.14 9.19 4.38
C GLY A 43 -4.53 9.54 4.90
N PRO A 44 -4.96 8.95 6.02
CA PRO A 44 -6.31 9.11 6.53
C PRO A 44 -6.58 10.54 7.00
N THR A 45 -7.84 10.95 6.93
CA THR A 45 -8.30 12.19 7.56
C THR A 45 -8.33 12.03 9.08
N GLY A 46 -8.53 13.15 9.81
CA GLY A 46 -8.70 13.11 11.26
C GLY A 46 -9.79 12.13 11.69
N THR A 47 -9.53 11.39 12.76
CA THR A 47 -10.43 10.38 13.32
C THR A 47 -11.61 11.06 14.01
N LYS A 48 -12.83 10.58 13.73
CA LYS A 48 -14.03 11.00 14.46
C LYS A 48 -14.23 10.15 15.71
N GLU A 49 -14.93 10.68 16.68
CA GLU A 49 -15.30 9.97 17.89
C GLU A 49 -16.01 8.63 17.56
N GLY A 50 -15.62 7.57 18.22
CA GLY A 50 -16.16 6.23 18.02
C GLY A 50 -15.63 5.46 16.80
N MET A 51 -14.68 6.03 16.04
CA MET A 51 -14.07 5.35 14.89
C MET A 51 -12.60 5.02 15.16
N ALA A 52 -12.11 3.92 14.60
CA ALA A 52 -10.69 3.55 14.66
C ALA A 52 -9.81 4.52 13.85
N ILE A 53 -10.35 5.06 12.75
CA ILE A 53 -9.62 5.92 11.81
C ILE A 53 -10.62 6.81 11.04
N GLY A 54 -10.16 7.93 10.50
CA GLY A 54 -10.94 8.74 9.58
C GLY A 54 -11.00 8.14 8.17
N SER A 55 -11.57 8.88 7.20
CA SER A 55 -11.63 8.42 5.81
C SER A 55 -10.23 8.04 5.29
N CYS A 56 -10.09 6.81 4.81
CA CYS A 56 -8.79 6.20 4.49
C CYS A 56 -8.81 5.60 3.06
N GLY A 57 -8.88 6.49 2.06
CA GLY A 57 -8.85 6.08 0.66
C GLY A 57 -7.44 5.94 0.09
N PRO A 58 -7.27 5.17 -1.01
CA PRO A 58 -5.97 4.97 -1.64
C PRO A 58 -5.49 6.25 -2.33
N THR A 59 -4.19 6.54 -2.21
CA THR A 59 -3.52 7.54 -3.05
C THR A 59 -3.00 6.91 -4.35
N THR A 60 -2.63 7.75 -5.31
CA THR A 60 -2.05 7.33 -6.59
C THR A 60 -0.70 6.66 -6.37
N SER A 61 -0.59 5.38 -6.72
CA SER A 61 0.56 4.53 -6.41
C SER A 61 1.83 4.89 -7.19
N GLY A 62 1.69 5.42 -8.40
CA GLY A 62 2.84 5.83 -9.24
C GLY A 62 3.75 6.87 -8.59
N ARG A 63 3.28 7.58 -7.56
CA ARG A 63 4.10 8.52 -6.77
C ARG A 63 5.15 7.81 -5.91
N MET A 64 4.87 6.57 -5.50
CA MET A 64 5.79 5.73 -4.72
C MET A 64 6.70 4.86 -5.59
N ASP A 65 6.55 4.90 -6.91
CA ASP A 65 7.38 4.09 -7.83
C ASP A 65 8.90 4.30 -7.69
N PRO A 66 9.41 5.50 -7.33
CA PRO A 66 10.83 5.67 -7.06
C PRO A 66 11.37 4.85 -5.88
N TYR A 67 10.51 4.43 -4.97
CA TYR A 67 10.87 3.71 -3.74
C TYR A 67 10.49 2.23 -3.78
N ALA A 68 9.41 1.90 -4.49
CA ALA A 68 8.80 0.57 -4.45
C ALA A 68 9.75 -0.58 -4.83
N PRO A 69 10.62 -0.48 -5.88
CA PRO A 69 11.55 -1.57 -6.20
C PRO A 69 12.50 -1.91 -5.07
N LEU A 70 13.02 -0.89 -4.36
CA LEU A 70 13.91 -1.11 -3.21
C LEU A 70 13.21 -1.88 -2.10
N LEU A 71 11.99 -1.47 -1.73
CA LEU A 71 11.22 -2.13 -0.67
C LEU A 71 10.83 -3.57 -1.06
N LEU A 72 10.48 -3.78 -2.34
CA LEU A 72 10.21 -5.12 -2.87
C LEU A 72 11.45 -6.02 -2.79
N ASP A 73 12.64 -5.48 -3.13
CA ASP A 73 13.90 -6.22 -3.03
C ASP A 73 14.32 -6.50 -1.57
N MET A 74 13.74 -5.78 -0.61
CA MET A 74 13.87 -6.03 0.84
C MET A 74 12.80 -6.99 1.38
N GLY A 75 11.97 -7.61 0.51
CA GLY A 75 10.98 -8.60 0.91
C GLY A 75 9.56 -8.07 1.11
N LEU A 76 9.24 -6.83 0.71
CA LEU A 76 7.87 -6.33 0.77
C LEU A 76 6.93 -7.25 -0.04
N SER A 77 5.96 -7.87 0.62
CA SER A 77 5.07 -8.88 0.00
C SER A 77 3.93 -8.27 -0.79
N ALA A 78 3.39 -7.12 -0.37
CA ALA A 78 2.25 -6.56 -1.04
C ALA A 78 2.16 -5.03 -0.91
N MET A 79 1.53 -4.43 -1.91
CA MET A 79 1.21 -3.01 -1.94
C MET A 79 -0.27 -2.84 -2.24
N ILE A 80 -0.92 -1.88 -1.57
CA ILE A 80 -2.32 -1.51 -1.80
C ILE A 80 -2.36 -0.02 -2.19
N GLY A 81 -3.01 0.29 -3.32
CA GLY A 81 -3.13 1.67 -3.77
C GLY A 81 -4.14 1.83 -4.89
N LYS A 82 -3.89 2.72 -5.84
CA LYS A 82 -4.68 2.88 -7.08
C LYS A 82 -3.82 3.34 -8.26
N GLY A 83 -4.28 3.03 -9.47
CA GLY A 83 -3.62 3.42 -10.72
C GLY A 83 -2.47 2.50 -11.10
N GLU A 84 -1.91 2.77 -12.26
CA GLU A 84 -0.83 1.98 -12.86
C GLU A 84 0.49 2.11 -12.11
N ARG A 85 1.37 1.15 -12.38
CA ARG A 85 2.75 1.15 -11.92
C ARG A 85 3.70 1.22 -13.12
N LYS A 86 4.86 1.84 -12.92
CA LYS A 86 5.92 1.87 -13.94
C LYS A 86 6.51 0.47 -14.17
N PRO A 87 7.07 0.19 -15.37
CA PRO A 87 7.66 -1.11 -15.70
C PRO A 87 8.64 -1.63 -14.65
N ALA A 88 9.52 -0.77 -14.12
CA ALA A 88 10.48 -1.14 -13.09
C ALA A 88 9.84 -1.71 -11.81
N VAL A 89 8.63 -1.24 -11.46
CA VAL A 89 7.88 -1.77 -10.31
C VAL A 89 7.23 -3.09 -10.67
N VAL A 90 6.68 -3.24 -11.88
CA VAL A 90 6.13 -4.52 -12.37
C VAL A 90 7.20 -5.61 -12.37
N ASP A 91 8.40 -5.27 -12.87
CA ASP A 91 9.54 -6.19 -12.87
C ASP A 91 9.97 -6.57 -11.44
N ALA A 92 9.94 -5.60 -10.51
CA ALA A 92 10.25 -5.85 -9.10
C ALA A 92 9.20 -6.74 -8.43
N ILE A 93 7.91 -6.55 -8.70
CA ILE A 93 6.82 -7.40 -8.23
C ILE A 93 7.05 -8.84 -8.68
N LYS A 94 7.32 -9.02 -9.97
CA LYS A 94 7.54 -10.33 -10.57
C LYS A 94 8.76 -11.06 -9.99
N ARG A 95 9.92 -10.40 -9.90
CA ARG A 95 11.16 -11.04 -9.40
C ARG A 95 11.10 -11.41 -7.92
N ASN A 96 10.28 -10.69 -7.13
CA ASN A 96 10.13 -10.92 -5.69
C ASN A 96 8.86 -11.72 -5.34
N GLY A 97 8.04 -12.11 -6.32
CA GLY A 97 6.80 -12.84 -6.08
C GLY A 97 5.76 -12.06 -5.27
N ALA A 98 5.83 -10.73 -5.31
CA ALA A 98 4.94 -9.83 -4.59
C ALA A 98 3.61 -9.61 -5.33
N VAL A 99 2.67 -8.87 -4.70
CA VAL A 99 1.37 -8.57 -5.31
C VAL A 99 1.05 -7.08 -5.15
N TYR A 100 0.50 -6.49 -6.20
CA TYR A 100 -0.09 -5.16 -6.12
C TYR A 100 -1.61 -5.23 -6.22
N PHE A 101 -2.26 -4.68 -5.19
CA PHE A 101 -3.71 -4.57 -5.10
C PHE A 101 -4.18 -3.15 -5.39
N CYS A 102 -5.29 -3.02 -6.11
CA CYS A 102 -6.02 -1.77 -6.20
C CYS A 102 -7.20 -1.76 -5.22
N ALA A 103 -7.28 -0.68 -4.45
CA ALA A 103 -8.48 -0.29 -3.72
C ALA A 103 -9.28 0.75 -4.54
N ILE A 104 -10.57 0.85 -4.29
CA ILE A 104 -11.47 1.74 -5.03
C ILE A 104 -11.22 3.19 -4.66
N GLY A 105 -10.85 4.01 -5.65
CA GLY A 105 -10.70 5.46 -5.48
C GLY A 105 -12.04 6.12 -5.17
N GLY A 106 -12.02 7.15 -4.29
CA GLY A 106 -13.23 7.84 -3.84
C GLY A 106 -14.01 7.13 -2.73
N ALA A 107 -13.72 5.87 -2.43
CA ALA A 107 -14.39 5.06 -1.41
C ALA A 107 -13.73 5.11 -0.02
N GLY A 108 -13.02 6.18 0.31
CA GLY A 108 -12.28 6.29 1.58
C GLY A 108 -13.16 6.17 2.84
N ALA A 109 -14.41 6.62 2.78
CA ALA A 109 -15.37 6.49 3.85
C ALA A 109 -15.85 5.03 4.06
N LEU A 110 -15.88 4.22 2.99
CA LEU A 110 -16.14 2.79 3.08
C LEU A 110 -14.90 2.02 3.55
N ALA A 111 -13.72 2.42 3.04
CA ALA A 111 -12.46 1.79 3.43
C ALA A 111 -12.20 1.90 4.94
N CYS A 112 -12.51 3.04 5.56
CA CYS A 112 -12.32 3.20 7.01
C CYS A 112 -13.23 2.28 7.84
N GLN A 113 -14.38 1.85 7.33
CA GLN A 113 -15.26 0.89 8.03
C GLN A 113 -14.67 -0.53 8.06
N CYS A 114 -13.74 -0.83 7.16
CA CYS A 114 -13.02 -2.10 7.15
C CYS A 114 -11.80 -2.09 8.09
N ILE A 115 -11.47 -0.95 8.71
CA ILE A 115 -10.33 -0.81 9.61
C ILE A 115 -10.82 -0.86 11.05
N THR A 116 -10.42 -1.89 11.77
CA THR A 116 -10.85 -2.14 13.16
C THR A 116 -9.90 -1.53 14.18
N GLU A 117 -8.62 -1.40 13.85
CA GLU A 117 -7.58 -0.84 14.73
C GLU A 117 -6.63 0.04 13.94
N CYS A 118 -6.15 1.11 14.56
CA CYS A 118 -5.16 2.02 13.99
C CYS A 118 -4.23 2.52 15.09
N GLU A 119 -2.93 2.32 14.89
CA GLU A 119 -1.87 2.77 15.78
C GLU A 119 -0.85 3.57 14.97
N VAL A 120 -0.49 4.77 15.42
CA VAL A 120 0.63 5.53 14.87
C VAL A 120 1.92 4.93 15.43
N ILE A 121 2.79 4.40 14.57
CA ILE A 121 4.02 3.72 14.99
C ILE A 121 5.28 4.50 14.69
N ALA A 122 5.23 5.44 13.72
CA ALA A 122 6.39 6.28 13.39
C ALA A 122 6.00 7.57 12.66
N PHE A 123 6.91 8.53 12.69
CA PHE A 123 6.84 9.79 11.95
C PHE A 123 5.58 10.60 12.27
N GLU A 124 5.23 10.70 13.54
CA GLU A 124 4.04 11.41 14.02
C GLU A 124 3.97 12.85 13.52
N ASP A 125 5.12 13.50 13.36
CA ASP A 125 5.28 14.86 12.81
C ASP A 125 4.77 14.99 11.36
N LEU A 126 4.64 13.89 10.61
CA LEU A 126 4.08 13.89 9.26
C LEU A 126 2.53 13.90 9.23
N GLY A 127 1.86 13.88 10.38
CA GLY A 127 0.42 13.96 10.49
C GLY A 127 -0.32 12.83 9.74
N CYS A 128 -1.09 13.17 8.70
CA CYS A 128 -1.80 12.16 7.91
C CYS A 128 -0.87 11.19 7.17
N GLU A 129 0.37 11.59 6.90
CA GLU A 129 1.40 10.74 6.26
C GLU A 129 2.30 9.99 7.25
N SER A 130 2.05 10.08 8.57
CA SER A 130 2.73 9.23 9.55
C SER A 130 2.50 7.75 9.23
N VAL A 131 3.46 6.91 9.60
CA VAL A 131 3.30 5.47 9.46
C VAL A 131 2.34 4.96 10.52
N LYS A 132 1.28 4.33 10.07
CA LYS A 132 0.28 3.71 10.92
C LYS A 132 0.23 2.21 10.67
N LYS A 133 0.02 1.47 11.72
CA LYS A 133 -0.27 0.05 11.70
C LYS A 133 -1.78 -0.12 11.78
N LEU A 134 -2.35 -0.76 10.78
CA LEU A 134 -3.78 -0.97 10.63
C LEU A 134 -4.12 -2.45 10.75
N THR A 135 -5.28 -2.75 11.34
CA THR A 135 -5.91 -4.07 11.29
C THR A 135 -7.17 -3.95 10.43
N PHE A 136 -7.25 -4.79 9.38
CA PHE A 136 -8.41 -4.82 8.47
C PHE A 136 -9.32 -6.01 8.75
N ASP A 137 -10.63 -5.78 8.55
CA ASP A 137 -11.66 -6.81 8.41
C ASP A 137 -12.35 -6.64 7.05
N LYS A 138 -12.26 -7.68 6.20
CA LYS A 138 -12.98 -7.79 4.91
C LYS A 138 -12.79 -6.58 3.96
N PHE A 139 -11.58 -6.09 3.81
CA PHE A 139 -11.29 -4.99 2.89
C PHE A 139 -11.31 -5.48 1.43
N PRO A 140 -12.25 -5.02 0.58
CA PRO A 140 -12.36 -5.47 -0.80
C PRO A 140 -11.23 -4.89 -1.65
N LEU A 141 -10.45 -5.75 -2.27
CA LEU A 141 -9.32 -5.40 -3.11
C LEU A 141 -9.34 -6.15 -4.44
N ILE A 142 -8.80 -5.54 -5.48
CA ILE A 142 -8.63 -6.14 -6.80
C ILE A 142 -7.14 -6.42 -6.99
N VAL A 143 -6.77 -7.66 -7.34
CA VAL A 143 -5.40 -7.97 -7.76
C VAL A 143 -5.14 -7.26 -9.09
N ALA A 144 -4.28 -6.25 -9.06
CA ALA A 144 -3.98 -5.43 -10.23
C ALA A 144 -2.70 -5.90 -10.95
N ILE A 145 -1.69 -6.33 -10.21
CA ILE A 145 -0.49 -6.99 -10.73
C ILE A 145 -0.21 -8.19 -9.82
N ASP A 146 -0.17 -9.37 -10.42
CA ASP A 146 0.07 -10.61 -9.69
C ASP A 146 1.57 -10.97 -9.62
N ALA A 147 1.88 -12.01 -8.85
CA ALA A 147 3.25 -12.45 -8.59
C ALA A 147 4.01 -13.00 -9.82
N VAL A 148 3.31 -13.26 -10.91
CA VAL A 148 3.92 -13.76 -12.17
C VAL A 148 3.96 -12.70 -13.26
N GLY A 149 3.50 -11.46 -12.95
CA GLY A 149 3.54 -10.30 -13.83
C GLY A 149 2.27 -10.09 -14.66
N GLY A 150 1.17 -10.80 -14.36
CA GLY A 150 -0.15 -10.49 -14.90
C GLY A 150 -0.55 -9.06 -14.49
N ASN A 151 -0.97 -8.23 -15.45
CA ASN A 151 -1.23 -6.81 -15.23
C ASN A 151 -2.56 -6.41 -15.87
N ILE A 152 -3.58 -6.12 -15.05
CA ILE A 152 -4.92 -5.77 -15.54
C ILE A 152 -4.95 -4.45 -16.34
N PHE A 153 -4.03 -3.54 -16.09
CA PHE A 153 -3.95 -2.28 -16.83
C PHE A 153 -3.52 -2.48 -18.28
N GLU A 154 -2.72 -3.52 -18.55
CA GLU A 154 -2.32 -3.89 -19.90
C GLU A 154 -3.37 -4.77 -20.58
N THR A 155 -3.82 -5.82 -19.88
CA THR A 155 -4.78 -6.77 -20.46
C THR A 155 -6.15 -6.14 -20.67
N GLY A 156 -6.65 -5.36 -19.72
CA GLY A 156 -7.93 -4.68 -19.83
C GLY A 156 -7.96 -3.67 -20.97
N ARG A 157 -6.90 -2.89 -21.14
CA ARG A 157 -6.81 -1.96 -22.28
C ARG A 157 -6.84 -2.68 -23.63
N LYS A 158 -6.07 -3.75 -23.78
CA LYS A 158 -6.04 -4.54 -25.02
C LYS A 158 -7.39 -5.16 -25.32
N GLN A 159 -8.13 -5.58 -24.31
CA GLN A 159 -9.42 -6.24 -24.45
C GLN A 159 -10.55 -5.28 -24.87
N TYR A 160 -10.49 -4.02 -24.42
CA TYR A 160 -11.58 -3.05 -24.61
C TYR A 160 -11.17 -1.83 -25.44
N ALA A 161 -9.94 -1.78 -25.98
CA ALA A 161 -9.55 -0.74 -26.91
C ALA A 161 -10.35 -0.92 -28.23
N GLU A 162 -11.10 0.09 -28.60
CA GLU A 162 -11.65 0.18 -29.95
C GLU A 162 -10.49 0.46 -30.91
N VAL A 163 -10.43 -0.33 -31.99
CA VAL A 163 -9.40 -0.21 -33.05
C VAL A 163 -9.79 0.90 -34.03
#